data_966edb9024d7c78643f53b738941e4b8
#
_entry.id   966edb9024d7c78643f53b738941e4b8
#
_cell.length_a   1.000
_cell.length_b   1.000
_cell.length_c   1.000
_cell.angle_alpha   90.00
_cell.angle_beta   90.00
_cell.angle_gamma   90.00
#
_symmetry.space_group_name_H-M   'P 1'
#
loop_
_entity.id
_entity.type
_entity.pdbx_description
1 polymer ?
#
loop_
_entity_poly.entity_id
_entity_poly.type
_entity_poly.pdbx_seq_one_letter_code
_entity_poly.pdbx_strand_id
1 'polypeptide(L)'
;ERAEVAQKDLSHQSQSLKEIETRWRRLQEDLSGRQSELSSFIAELRRKRQAMAGQLDAASLRTYDDLRRLRRTPVAKVEQGRCRGCQVALSLAELQRARNSLIQCSSCQRILLAE
;
A
#
# COMPACT_ATOMS: atom_id res chain seq x y z
N GLU A 1 -28.66 -32.59 44.95
CA GLU A 1 -28.35 -31.12 44.88
C GLU A 1 -26.96 -30.80 44.34
N ARG A 2 -25.83 -31.29 44.94
CA ARG A 2 -24.47 -30.99 44.39
C ARG A 2 -24.21 -31.57 43.01
N ALA A 3 -24.67 -32.79 42.73
CA ALA A 3 -24.53 -33.44 41.46
C ALA A 3 -25.33 -32.75 40.33
N GLU A 4 -26.52 -32.26 40.64
CA GLU A 4 -27.38 -31.54 39.69
C GLU A 4 -26.80 -30.16 39.34
N VAL A 5 -26.18 -29.46 40.29
CA VAL A 5 -25.49 -28.19 40.04
C VAL A 5 -24.28 -28.44 39.13
N ALA A 6 -23.46 -29.43 39.45
CA ALA A 6 -22.31 -29.79 38.61
C ALA A 6 -22.72 -30.20 37.19
N GLN A 7 -23.83 -30.91 37.03
CA GLN A 7 -24.36 -31.31 35.71
C GLN A 7 -24.81 -30.09 34.90
N LYS A 8 -25.48 -29.11 35.52
CA LYS A 8 -25.88 -27.85 34.88
C LYS A 8 -24.66 -27.04 34.44
N ASP A 9 -23.67 -26.90 35.32
CA ASP A 9 -22.44 -26.17 35.00
C ASP A 9 -21.67 -26.84 33.84
N LEU A 10 -21.57 -28.14 33.82
CA LEU A 10 -20.95 -28.89 32.72
C LEU A 10 -21.69 -28.67 31.40
N SER A 11 -23.02 -28.72 31.43
CA SER A 11 -23.89 -28.46 30.26
C SER A 11 -23.68 -27.04 29.73
N HIS A 12 -23.66 -26.05 30.59
CA HIS A 12 -23.45 -24.65 30.24
C HIS A 12 -22.05 -24.42 29.64
N GLN A 13 -21.01 -24.99 30.27
CA GLN A 13 -19.63 -24.89 29.77
C GLN A 13 -19.48 -25.58 28.40
N SER A 14 -20.11 -26.74 28.23
CA SER A 14 -20.09 -27.47 26.94
C SER A 14 -20.77 -26.69 25.82
N GLN A 15 -21.88 -25.99 26.14
CA GLN A 15 -22.55 -25.13 25.17
C GLN A 15 -21.71 -23.92 24.80
N SER A 16 -21.15 -23.24 25.82
CA SER A 16 -20.25 -22.09 25.60
C SER A 16 -19.03 -22.47 24.75
N LEU A 17 -18.45 -23.64 24.99
CA LEU A 17 -17.33 -24.15 24.20
C LEU A 17 -17.73 -24.32 22.74
N LYS A 18 -18.88 -24.96 22.47
CA LYS A 18 -19.38 -25.13 21.08
C LYS A 18 -19.62 -23.81 20.37
N GLU A 19 -20.14 -22.80 21.08
CA GLU A 19 -20.35 -21.47 20.51
C GLU A 19 -19.02 -20.78 20.16
N ILE A 20 -18.01 -20.87 21.05
CA ILE A 20 -16.67 -20.35 20.81
C ILE A 20 -16.00 -21.05 19.62
N GLU A 21 -16.06 -22.39 19.57
CA GLU A 21 -15.50 -23.17 18.46
C GLU A 21 -16.14 -22.81 17.12
N THR A 22 -17.46 -22.63 17.10
CA THR A 22 -18.20 -22.25 15.88
C THR A 22 -17.81 -20.84 15.42
N ARG A 23 -17.71 -19.90 16.37
CA ARG A 23 -17.28 -18.53 16.10
C ARG A 23 -15.83 -18.48 15.61
N TRP A 24 -14.95 -19.23 16.25
CA TRP A 24 -13.54 -19.34 15.85
C TRP A 24 -13.38 -19.88 14.43
N ARG A 25 -14.12 -20.92 14.09
CA ARG A 25 -14.09 -21.54 12.76
C ARG A 25 -14.53 -20.56 11.68
N ARG A 26 -15.62 -19.83 11.90
CA ARG A 26 -16.08 -18.77 10.99
C ARG A 26 -15.05 -17.66 10.80
N LEU A 27 -14.42 -17.22 11.88
CA LEU A 27 -13.35 -16.21 11.80
C LEU A 27 -12.13 -16.72 11.01
N GLN A 28 -11.75 -17.97 11.16
CA GLN A 28 -10.66 -18.58 10.42
C GLN A 28 -10.96 -18.64 8.91
N GLU A 29 -12.17 -19.02 8.55
CA GLU A 29 -12.63 -19.04 7.15
C GLU A 29 -12.63 -17.64 6.53
N ASP A 30 -13.18 -16.65 7.23
CA ASP A 30 -13.20 -15.25 6.80
C ASP A 30 -11.77 -14.67 6.62
N LEU A 31 -10.90 -14.89 7.59
CA LEU A 31 -9.50 -14.46 7.51
C LEU A 31 -8.74 -15.13 6.37
N SER A 32 -8.94 -16.43 6.19
CA SER A 32 -8.31 -17.17 5.08
C SER A 32 -8.79 -16.65 3.72
N GLY A 33 -10.09 -16.38 3.59
CA GLY A 33 -10.67 -15.77 2.38
C GLY A 33 -10.05 -14.40 2.09
N ARG A 34 -10.02 -13.50 3.06
CA ARG A 34 -9.41 -12.16 2.92
C ARG A 34 -7.92 -12.22 2.59
N GLN A 35 -7.19 -13.14 3.22
CA GLN A 35 -5.78 -13.32 2.93
C GLN A 35 -5.54 -13.76 1.48
N SER A 36 -6.35 -14.69 0.97
CA SER A 36 -6.30 -15.14 -0.42
C SER A 36 -6.60 -14.00 -1.41
N GLU A 37 -7.66 -13.22 -1.16
CA GLU A 37 -8.03 -12.06 -1.98
C GLU A 37 -6.92 -11.02 -2.03
N LEU A 38 -6.37 -10.64 -0.86
CA LEU A 38 -5.28 -9.69 -0.77
C LEU A 38 -4.01 -10.19 -1.47
N SER A 39 -3.67 -11.46 -1.34
CA SER A 39 -2.54 -12.07 -2.01
C SER A 39 -2.67 -12.00 -3.53
N SER A 40 -3.86 -12.30 -4.05
CA SER A 40 -4.17 -12.22 -5.47
C SER A 40 -4.09 -10.79 -5.98
N PHE A 41 -4.64 -9.84 -5.23
CA PHE A 41 -4.58 -8.41 -5.57
C PHE A 41 -3.14 -7.86 -5.60
N ILE A 42 -2.34 -8.22 -4.58
CA ILE A 42 -0.91 -7.85 -4.54
C ILE A 42 -0.16 -8.44 -5.75
N ALA A 43 -0.43 -9.69 -6.11
CA ALA A 43 0.20 -10.33 -7.26
C ALA A 43 -0.16 -9.64 -8.57
N GLU A 44 -1.41 -9.20 -8.72
CA GLU A 44 -1.86 -8.43 -9.89
C GLU A 44 -1.18 -7.06 -9.97
N LEU A 45 -1.14 -6.31 -8.86
CA LEU A 45 -0.46 -5.02 -8.80
C LEU A 45 1.04 -5.12 -9.09
N ARG A 46 1.70 -6.17 -8.60
CA ARG A 46 3.12 -6.43 -8.90
C ARG A 46 3.34 -6.68 -10.38
N ARG A 47 2.47 -7.46 -11.04
CA ARG A 47 2.55 -7.70 -12.49
C ARG A 47 2.34 -6.40 -13.28
N LYS A 48 1.35 -5.59 -12.93
CA LYS A 48 1.11 -4.28 -13.57
C LYS A 48 2.33 -3.37 -13.39
N ARG A 49 2.87 -3.27 -12.19
CA ARG A 49 4.08 -2.48 -11.92
C ARG A 49 5.27 -2.96 -12.75
N GLN A 50 5.49 -4.26 -12.83
CA GLN A 50 6.61 -4.83 -13.61
C GLN A 50 6.48 -4.56 -15.11
N ALA A 51 5.27 -4.67 -15.66
CA ALA A 51 5.00 -4.33 -17.05
C ALA A 51 5.27 -2.85 -17.34
N MET A 52 4.85 -1.95 -16.46
CA MET A 52 5.13 -0.51 -16.59
C MET A 52 6.63 -0.20 -16.43
N ALA A 53 7.29 -0.83 -15.47
CA ALA A 53 8.73 -0.66 -15.25
C ALA A 53 9.57 -1.12 -16.45
N GLY A 54 9.13 -2.16 -17.15
CA GLY A 54 9.79 -2.65 -18.37
C GLY A 54 9.73 -1.68 -19.57
N GLN A 55 8.89 -0.66 -19.50
CA GLN A 55 8.79 0.40 -20.53
C GLN A 55 9.72 1.59 -20.25
N LEU A 56 10.36 1.62 -19.08
CA LEU A 56 11.27 2.69 -18.68
C LEU A 56 12.72 2.30 -18.94
N ASP A 57 13.56 3.31 -19.21
CA ASP A 57 14.99 3.11 -19.23
C ASP A 57 15.53 2.80 -17.82
N ALA A 58 16.65 2.08 -17.79
CA ALA A 58 17.22 1.60 -16.54
C ALA A 58 17.66 2.73 -15.57
N ALA A 59 18.05 3.89 -16.09
CA ALA A 59 18.50 5.02 -15.29
C ALA A 59 17.30 5.70 -14.58
N SER A 60 16.23 5.94 -15.32
CA SER A 60 14.99 6.49 -14.78
C SER A 60 14.37 5.59 -13.71
N LEU A 61 14.37 4.27 -13.96
CA LEU A 61 13.84 3.29 -13.02
C LEU A 61 14.67 3.24 -11.72
N ARG A 62 15.98 3.29 -11.80
CA ARG A 62 16.88 3.37 -10.63
C ARG A 62 16.61 4.62 -9.82
N THR A 63 16.54 5.78 -10.46
CA THR A 63 16.24 7.06 -9.80
C THR A 63 14.91 6.99 -9.05
N TYR A 64 13.89 6.43 -9.67
CA TYR A 64 12.58 6.23 -9.03
C TYR A 64 12.65 5.27 -7.84
N ASP A 65 13.31 4.13 -7.98
CA ASP A 65 13.39 3.12 -6.91
C ASP A 65 14.21 3.63 -5.71
N ASP A 66 15.29 4.38 -5.95
CA ASP A 66 16.09 5.01 -4.88
C ASP A 66 15.29 6.05 -4.11
N LEU A 67 14.57 6.91 -4.83
CA LEU A 67 13.70 7.90 -4.19
C LEU A 67 12.53 7.24 -3.44
N ARG A 68 11.99 6.14 -3.94
CA ARG A 68 10.93 5.38 -3.27
C ARG A 68 11.38 4.76 -1.95
N ARG A 69 12.64 4.32 -1.87
CA ARG A 69 13.24 3.82 -0.61
C ARG A 69 13.40 4.93 0.43
N LEU A 70 13.74 6.13 -0.02
CA LEU A 70 13.96 7.29 0.85
C LEU A 70 12.67 8.02 1.22
N ARG A 71 11.67 7.97 0.34
CA ARG A 71 10.43 8.74 0.47
C ARG A 71 9.21 7.92 0.03
N ARG A 72 8.08 8.10 0.72
CA ARG A 72 6.82 7.43 0.34
C ARG A 72 6.30 7.83 -1.05
N THR A 73 6.51 9.09 -1.44
CA THR A 73 6.06 9.66 -2.71
C THR A 73 7.26 10.18 -3.48
N PRO A 74 7.85 9.39 -4.39
CA PRO A 74 9.03 9.78 -5.16
C PRO A 74 8.75 10.79 -6.26
N VAL A 75 7.49 10.89 -6.72
CA VAL A 75 7.05 11.79 -7.79
C VAL A 75 6.18 12.89 -7.22
N ALA A 76 6.32 14.10 -7.71
CA ALA A 76 5.49 15.26 -7.38
C ALA A 76 4.97 15.93 -8.65
N LYS A 77 3.67 16.22 -8.71
CA LYS A 77 3.10 17.02 -9.78
C LYS A 77 3.56 18.46 -9.69
N VAL A 78 3.69 19.10 -10.84
CA VAL A 78 3.89 20.54 -10.95
C VAL A 78 2.55 21.20 -11.21
N GLU A 79 2.11 22.06 -10.31
CA GLU A 79 0.88 22.82 -10.45
C GLU A 79 1.14 24.28 -10.15
N GLN A 80 0.64 25.17 -11.01
CA GLN A 80 0.81 26.64 -10.88
C GLN A 80 2.29 27.05 -10.68
N GLY A 81 3.22 26.38 -11.36
CA GLY A 81 4.65 26.66 -11.25
C GLY A 81 5.28 26.24 -9.94
N ARG A 82 4.63 25.38 -9.15
CA ARG A 82 5.13 24.91 -7.85
C ARG A 82 5.21 23.38 -7.80
N CYS A 83 6.19 22.88 -7.09
CA CYS A 83 6.28 21.47 -6.75
C CYS A 83 5.26 21.11 -5.68
N ARG A 84 4.30 20.25 -5.99
CA ARG A 84 3.26 19.80 -5.02
C ARG A 84 3.82 18.94 -3.88
N GLY A 85 5.05 18.48 -3.99
CA GLY A 85 5.70 17.72 -2.92
C GLY A 85 6.26 18.56 -1.77
N CYS A 86 6.76 19.78 -2.05
CA CYS A 86 7.35 20.67 -1.06
C CYS A 86 6.84 22.11 -1.11
N GLN A 87 5.91 22.41 -2.04
CA GLN A 87 5.27 23.71 -2.26
C GLN A 87 6.23 24.85 -2.70
N VAL A 88 7.47 24.55 -3.03
CA VAL A 88 8.45 25.53 -3.50
C VAL A 88 8.14 25.91 -4.95
N ALA A 89 8.23 27.20 -5.26
CA ALA A 89 8.12 27.71 -6.62
C ALA A 89 9.32 27.25 -7.46
N LEU A 90 9.05 26.82 -8.68
CA LEU A 90 10.04 26.37 -9.64
C LEU A 90 10.40 27.53 -10.58
N SER A 91 11.65 27.62 -10.99
CA SER A 91 12.10 28.55 -12.01
C SER A 91 11.51 28.17 -13.39
N LEU A 92 11.43 29.15 -14.30
CA LEU A 92 11.00 28.91 -15.67
C LEU A 92 11.88 27.85 -16.36
N ALA A 93 13.17 27.84 -16.09
CA ALA A 93 14.10 26.87 -16.63
C ALA A 93 13.82 25.44 -16.11
N GLU A 94 13.46 25.28 -14.85
CA GLU A 94 13.06 23.99 -14.27
C GLU A 94 11.72 23.52 -14.86
N LEU A 95 10.75 24.43 -15.03
CA LEU A 95 9.46 24.13 -15.63
C LEU A 95 9.61 23.65 -17.08
N GLN A 96 10.44 24.32 -17.87
CA GLN A 96 10.71 23.91 -19.25
C GLN A 96 11.41 22.55 -19.33
N ARG A 97 12.39 22.31 -18.46
CA ARG A 97 13.09 21.02 -18.39
C ARG A 97 12.18 19.88 -17.93
N ALA A 98 11.30 20.15 -16.95
CA ALA A 98 10.37 19.15 -16.43
C ALA A 98 9.36 18.65 -17.50
N ARG A 99 9.05 19.47 -18.52
CA ARG A 99 8.20 19.09 -19.64
C ARG A 99 8.88 18.18 -20.65
N ASN A 100 10.19 18.31 -20.80
CA ASN A 100 10.95 17.67 -21.88
C ASN A 100 11.83 16.50 -21.38
N SER A 101 12.10 16.42 -20.09
CA SER A 101 13.01 15.43 -19.52
C SER A 101 12.64 15.12 -18.08
N LEU A 102 13.12 13.95 -17.59
CA LEU A 102 13.01 13.59 -16.21
C LEU A 102 13.97 14.44 -15.39
N ILE A 103 13.43 15.31 -14.54
CA ILE A 103 14.23 16.11 -13.61
C ILE A 103 13.71 15.98 -12.18
N GLN A 104 14.56 16.31 -11.23
CA GLN A 104 14.22 16.34 -9.82
C GLN A 104 14.05 17.78 -9.33
N CYS A 105 13.15 17.95 -8.37
CA CYS A 105 13.00 19.23 -7.68
C CYS A 105 14.29 19.58 -6.92
N SER A 106 14.81 20.80 -7.12
CA SER A 106 16.01 21.29 -6.44
C SER A 106 15.90 21.31 -4.92
N SER A 107 14.69 21.45 -4.38
CA SER A 107 14.45 21.51 -2.94
C SER A 107 14.17 20.14 -2.30
N CYS A 108 13.23 19.35 -2.83
CA CYS A 108 12.80 18.09 -2.20
C CYS A 108 13.27 16.84 -2.92
N GLN A 109 13.98 17.00 -4.05
CA GLN A 109 14.53 15.91 -4.89
C GLN A 109 13.51 14.91 -5.48
N ARG A 110 12.20 15.17 -5.35
CA ARG A 110 11.19 14.35 -6.02
C ARG A 110 11.27 14.56 -7.52
N ILE A 111 10.97 13.51 -8.28
CA ILE A 111 10.80 13.60 -9.73
C ILE A 111 9.63 14.52 -10.03
N LEU A 112 9.85 15.52 -10.87
CA LEU A 112 8.81 16.47 -11.27
C LEU A 112 8.02 15.92 -12.46
N LEU A 113 6.70 15.89 -12.31
CA LEU A 113 5.75 15.57 -13.38
C LEU A 113 5.05 16.88 -13.77
N ALA A 114 5.45 17.45 -14.91
CA ALA A 114 4.79 18.59 -15.54
C ALA A 114 3.89 18.09 -16.68
N GLU A 115 2.63 18.52 -16.69
CA GLU A 115 1.69 18.32 -17.80
C GLU A 115 1.81 19.45 -18.80
#